data_36bc4472eb025d5215a4e09d3cde84bf
#
_entry.id   36bc4472eb025d5215a4e09d3cde84bf
#
_cell.length_a   1.000
_cell.length_b   1.000
_cell.length_c   1.000
_cell.angle_alpha   90.00
_cell.angle_beta   90.00
_cell.angle_gamma   90.00
#
_symmetry.space_group_name_H-M   'P 1'
#
loop_
_entity.id
_entity.type
_entity.pdbx_description
1 polymer ?
#
loop_
_entity_poly.entity_id
_entity_poly.type
_entity_poly.pdbx_seq_one_letter_code
_entity_poly.pdbx_strand_id
1 'polypeptide(L)'
;EYRLRRSKNHLLYNPPHNVLIGSKYIKFLLNLPIVNQDLMWMLASYNAGPGNFKKWTKDKSYKYKDTLLMLESLPARETRNYIKLVLTNLWIYKIRFNQENNILNTLASGKPIDFKVFFRKKTGKKDYVNSH
;
A
#
# COMPACT_ATOMS: atom_id res chain seq x y z
N GLU A 1 18.54 11.69 30.43
CA GLU A 1 18.11 10.66 29.45
C GLU A 1 16.59 10.39 29.46
N TYR A 2 15.98 10.33 30.64
CA TYR A 2 14.53 10.07 30.78
C TYR A 2 13.64 11.20 30.26
N ARG A 3 14.06 12.47 30.34
CA ARG A 3 13.34 13.64 29.81
C ARG A 3 13.34 13.71 28.28
N LEU A 4 14.39 13.28 27.62
CA LEU A 4 14.50 13.25 26.15
C LEU A 4 13.62 12.17 25.51
N ARG A 5 13.43 11.02 26.17
CA ARG A 5 12.49 9.99 25.73
C ARG A 5 11.03 10.44 25.79
N ARG A 6 10.64 11.18 26.83
CA ARG A 6 9.27 11.69 27.00
C ARG A 6 8.89 12.76 25.96
N SER A 7 9.84 13.60 25.55
CA SER A 7 9.66 14.61 24.52
C SER A 7 9.44 14.01 23.12
N LYS A 8 10.15 12.93 22.77
CA LYS A 8 9.98 12.25 21.49
C LYS A 8 8.65 11.50 21.36
N ASN A 9 8.13 10.96 22.45
CA ASN A 9 6.82 10.29 22.43
C ASN A 9 5.65 11.27 22.23
N HIS A 10 5.74 12.53 22.66
CA HIS A 10 4.70 13.52 22.42
C HIS A 10 4.43 13.81 20.95
N LEU A 11 5.45 13.72 20.09
CA LEU A 11 5.30 13.92 18.65
C LEU A 11 4.54 12.79 17.96
N LEU A 12 4.62 11.56 18.48
CA LEU A 12 3.89 10.40 17.94
C LEU A 12 2.39 10.43 18.26
N TYR A 13 1.98 11.15 19.29
CA TYR A 13 0.56 11.35 19.63
C TYR A 13 -0.07 12.53 18.87
N ASN A 14 0.69 13.28 18.09
CA ASN A 14 0.17 14.33 17.23
C ASN A 14 -0.26 13.72 15.89
N PRO A 15 -1.58 13.64 15.57
CA PRO A 15 -2.06 12.95 14.37
C PRO A 15 -1.45 13.44 13.06
N PRO A 16 -1.32 14.76 12.78
CA PRO A 16 -0.66 15.27 11.59
C PRO A 16 0.80 14.80 11.46
N HIS A 17 1.52 14.77 12.58
CA HIS A 17 2.93 14.34 12.59
C HIS A 17 3.07 12.83 12.32
N ASN A 18 2.17 12.05 12.90
CA ASN A 18 2.13 10.61 12.71
C ASN A 18 1.82 10.25 11.23
N VAL A 19 0.84 10.95 10.63
CA VAL A 19 0.52 10.79 9.20
C VAL A 19 1.71 11.15 8.32
N LEU A 20 2.44 12.21 8.65
CA LEU A 20 3.63 12.61 7.89
C LEU A 20 4.74 11.55 7.97
N ILE A 21 5.01 11.03 9.16
CA ILE A 21 6.02 9.96 9.36
C ILE A 21 5.59 8.71 8.61
N GLY A 22 4.34 8.28 8.75
CA GLY A 22 3.79 7.13 8.04
C GLY A 22 3.88 7.27 6.52
N SER A 23 3.56 8.45 5.99
CA SER A 23 3.66 8.75 4.56
C SER A 23 5.11 8.68 4.04
N LYS A 24 6.07 9.19 4.81
CA LYS A 24 7.50 9.08 4.48
C LYS A 24 7.96 7.63 4.49
N TYR A 25 7.50 6.84 5.44
CA TYR A 25 7.84 5.42 5.53
C TYR A 25 7.24 4.62 4.37
N ILE A 26 5.99 4.87 4.01
CA ILE A 26 5.36 4.27 2.81
C ILE A 26 6.16 4.61 1.56
N LYS A 27 6.54 5.88 1.38
CA LYS A 27 7.37 6.31 0.24
C LYS A 27 8.72 5.61 0.22
N PHE A 28 9.37 5.44 1.37
CA PHE A 28 10.59 4.67 1.49
C PHE A 28 10.39 3.22 1.04
N LEU A 29 9.35 2.54 1.54
CA LEU A 29 9.06 1.14 1.19
C LEU A 29 8.78 0.98 -0.31
N LEU A 30 7.99 1.86 -0.92
CA LEU A 30 7.67 1.83 -2.34
C LEU A 30 8.91 1.92 -3.23
N ASN A 31 9.96 2.61 -2.78
CA ASN A 31 11.21 2.76 -3.52
C ASN A 31 12.21 1.61 -3.32
N LEU A 32 11.91 0.66 -2.43
CA LEU A 32 12.74 -0.54 -2.30
C LEU A 32 12.64 -1.39 -3.58
N PRO A 33 13.78 -1.86 -4.13
CA PRO A 33 13.78 -2.70 -5.35
C PRO A 33 12.89 -3.94 -5.23
N ILE A 34 12.79 -4.49 -4.02
CA ILE A 34 11.97 -5.67 -3.71
C ILE A 34 10.47 -5.37 -3.71
N VAL A 35 10.08 -4.12 -3.49
CA VAL A 35 8.68 -3.65 -3.48
C VAL A 35 8.27 -3.12 -4.85
N ASN A 36 9.16 -2.40 -5.51
CA ASN A 36 9.01 -1.94 -6.90
C ASN A 36 7.66 -1.28 -7.20
N GLN A 37 7.21 -0.35 -6.36
CA GLN A 37 5.95 0.39 -6.48
C GLN A 37 4.68 -0.49 -6.38
N ASP A 38 4.79 -1.78 -6.10
CA ASP A 38 3.62 -2.66 -5.92
C ASP A 38 2.96 -2.42 -4.55
N LEU A 39 1.64 -2.18 -4.57
CA LEU A 39 0.85 -1.88 -3.37
C LEU A 39 0.83 -3.07 -2.39
N MET A 40 0.67 -4.30 -2.90
CA MET A 40 0.60 -5.50 -2.06
C MET A 40 1.93 -5.77 -1.36
N TRP A 41 3.04 -5.65 -2.10
CA TRP A 41 4.38 -5.83 -1.56
C TRP A 41 4.75 -4.72 -0.58
N MET A 42 4.27 -3.50 -0.82
CA MET A 42 4.42 -2.40 0.12
C MET A 42 3.68 -2.70 1.43
N LEU A 43 2.42 -3.16 1.37
CA LEU A 43 1.63 -3.51 2.55
C LEU A 43 2.25 -4.68 3.33
N ALA A 44 2.74 -5.71 2.63
CA ALA A 44 3.47 -6.82 3.25
C ALA A 44 4.71 -6.32 4.00
N SER A 45 5.51 -5.47 3.35
CA SER A 45 6.71 -4.88 3.94
C SER A 45 6.40 -3.94 5.10
N TYR A 46 5.28 -3.22 5.03
CA TYR A 46 4.84 -2.31 6.10
C TYR A 46 4.49 -3.09 7.38
N ASN A 47 3.72 -4.16 7.26
CA ASN A 47 3.25 -4.95 8.40
C ASN A 47 4.36 -5.87 8.96
N ALA A 48 5.01 -6.64 8.10
CA ALA A 48 6.00 -7.63 8.54
C ALA A 48 7.42 -7.07 8.71
N GLY A 49 7.67 -5.87 8.22
CA GLY A 49 8.98 -5.28 8.07
C GLY A 49 9.71 -5.74 6.79
N PRO A 50 10.49 -4.84 6.15
CA PRO A 50 11.13 -5.13 4.87
C PRO A 50 12.19 -6.24 4.97
N GLY A 51 12.77 -6.44 6.12
CA GLY A 51 13.73 -7.53 6.37
C GLY A 51 13.08 -8.91 6.32
N ASN A 52 11.92 -9.10 6.95
CA ASN A 52 11.16 -10.35 6.90
C ASN A 52 10.62 -10.59 5.49
N PHE A 53 10.05 -9.55 4.88
CA PHE A 53 9.57 -9.63 3.51
C PHE A 53 10.67 -10.05 2.54
N LYS A 54 11.88 -9.49 2.66
CA LYS A 54 13.04 -9.89 1.88
C LYS A 54 13.44 -11.36 2.09
N LYS A 55 13.31 -11.88 3.33
CA LYS A 55 13.56 -13.30 3.61
C LYS A 55 12.54 -14.18 2.89
N TRP A 56 11.26 -13.84 2.95
CA TRP A 56 10.19 -14.60 2.31
C TRP A 56 10.32 -14.65 0.79
N THR A 57 10.72 -13.54 0.17
CA THR A 57 10.86 -13.42 -1.29
C THR A 57 12.17 -13.96 -1.86
N LYS A 58 13.13 -14.36 -1.00
CA LYS A 58 14.33 -15.05 -1.46
C LYS A 58 14.05 -16.43 -2.03
N ASP A 59 13.03 -17.08 -1.54
CA ASP A 59 12.58 -18.36 -2.07
C ASP A 59 11.91 -18.13 -3.44
N LYS A 60 12.41 -18.86 -4.47
CA LYS A 60 11.95 -18.71 -5.86
C LYS A 60 10.47 -19.05 -6.06
N SER A 61 9.84 -19.70 -5.08
CA SER A 61 8.40 -19.98 -5.07
C SER A 61 7.52 -18.74 -5.10
N TYR A 62 8.01 -17.58 -4.65
CA TYR A 62 7.31 -16.29 -4.69
C TYR A 62 7.33 -15.57 -6.05
N LYS A 63 7.85 -16.22 -7.10
CA LYS A 63 7.77 -15.70 -8.48
C LYS A 63 6.41 -15.89 -9.15
N TYR A 64 5.37 -16.13 -8.36
CA TYR A 64 4.03 -16.22 -8.90
C TYR A 64 3.63 -14.89 -9.57
N LYS A 65 3.19 -15.01 -10.82
CA LYS A 65 2.66 -13.87 -11.58
C LYS A 65 1.28 -13.43 -11.05
N ASP A 66 0.66 -14.25 -10.22
CA ASP A 66 -0.67 -14.03 -9.67
C ASP A 66 -0.59 -13.40 -8.27
N THR A 67 -1.10 -12.19 -8.15
CA THR A 67 -1.07 -11.39 -6.91
C THR A 67 -1.88 -12.02 -5.78
N LEU A 68 -3.01 -12.68 -6.07
CA LEU A 68 -3.81 -13.34 -5.05
C LEU A 68 -3.13 -14.60 -4.53
N LEU A 69 -2.58 -15.39 -5.43
CA LEU A 69 -1.83 -16.59 -5.05
C LEU A 69 -0.60 -16.22 -4.20
N MET A 70 0.06 -15.13 -4.56
CA MET A 70 1.17 -14.59 -3.78
C MET A 70 0.71 -14.17 -2.38
N LEU A 71 -0.42 -13.46 -2.26
CA LEU A 71 -0.97 -13.06 -0.96
C LEU A 71 -1.23 -14.27 -0.06
N GLU A 72 -1.90 -15.29 -0.60
CA GLU A 72 -2.24 -16.49 0.18
C GLU A 72 -1.00 -17.33 0.55
N SER A 73 0.07 -17.25 -0.23
CA SER A 73 1.33 -17.95 0.03
C SER A 73 2.23 -17.27 1.07
N LEU A 74 1.94 -16.03 1.49
CA LEU A 74 2.73 -15.37 2.53
C LEU A 74 2.69 -16.19 3.82
N PRO A 75 3.84 -16.45 4.48
CA PRO A 75 3.90 -17.36 5.63
C PRO A 75 3.18 -16.81 6.88
N ALA A 76 3.16 -15.48 7.05
CA ALA A 76 2.53 -14.84 8.21
C ALA A 76 1.04 -14.58 7.99
N ARG A 77 0.19 -15.32 8.73
CA ARG A 77 -1.27 -15.16 8.71
C ARG A 77 -1.70 -13.72 9.06
N GLU A 78 -1.03 -13.12 10.05
CA GLU A 78 -1.29 -11.74 10.45
C GLU A 78 -1.11 -10.77 9.28
N THR A 79 -0.01 -10.90 8.54
CA THR A 79 0.27 -10.05 7.37
C THR A 79 -0.77 -10.25 6.27
N ARG A 80 -1.18 -11.49 5.99
CA ARG A 80 -2.26 -11.76 5.02
C ARG A 80 -3.57 -11.06 5.41
N ASN A 81 -3.97 -11.19 6.67
CA ASN A 81 -5.19 -10.57 7.19
C ASN A 81 -5.09 -9.04 7.17
N TYR A 82 -3.95 -8.47 7.54
CA TYR A 82 -3.69 -7.02 7.47
C TYR A 82 -3.87 -6.51 6.04
N ILE A 83 -3.27 -7.14 5.05
CA ILE A 83 -3.38 -6.73 3.65
C ILE A 83 -4.85 -6.79 3.19
N LYS A 84 -5.57 -7.88 3.46
CA LYS A 84 -6.99 -8.04 3.11
C LYS A 84 -7.82 -6.92 3.72
N LEU A 85 -7.61 -6.60 4.99
CA LEU A 85 -8.34 -5.54 5.70
C LEU A 85 -8.06 -4.16 5.09
N VAL A 86 -6.80 -3.83 4.83
CA VAL A 86 -6.42 -2.54 4.24
C VAL A 86 -7.00 -2.37 2.84
N LEU A 87 -6.94 -3.41 1.99
CA LEU A 87 -7.50 -3.36 0.65
C LEU A 87 -9.02 -3.25 0.66
N THR A 88 -9.69 -3.94 1.57
CA THR A 88 -11.16 -3.83 1.75
C THR A 88 -11.55 -2.41 2.15
N ASN A 89 -10.85 -1.83 3.14
CA ASN A 89 -11.12 -0.46 3.55
C ASN A 89 -10.85 0.55 2.43
N LEU A 90 -9.75 0.38 1.70
CA LEU A 90 -9.41 1.24 0.57
C LEU A 90 -10.48 1.17 -0.53
N TRP A 91 -11.00 -0.04 -0.83
CA TRP A 91 -12.08 -0.24 -1.76
C TRP A 91 -13.36 0.47 -1.33
N ILE A 92 -13.76 0.32 -0.06
CA ILE A 92 -14.93 0.99 0.53
C ILE A 92 -14.79 2.51 0.46
N TYR A 93 -13.63 3.06 0.85
CA TYR A 93 -13.40 4.50 0.79
C TYR A 93 -13.45 5.04 -0.63
N LYS A 94 -12.89 4.34 -1.61
CA LYS A 94 -12.97 4.77 -3.01
C LYS A 94 -14.41 4.84 -3.52
N ILE A 95 -15.25 3.86 -3.19
CA ILE A 95 -16.68 3.90 -3.51
C ILE A 95 -17.34 5.09 -2.83
N ARG A 96 -17.13 5.24 -1.52
CA ARG A 96 -17.76 6.31 -0.73
C ARG A 96 -17.42 7.72 -1.23
N PHE A 97 -16.22 7.91 -1.77
CA PHE A 97 -15.75 9.19 -2.29
C PHE A 97 -15.90 9.32 -3.81
N ASN A 98 -16.71 8.47 -4.45
CA ASN A 98 -16.91 8.46 -5.91
C ASN A 98 -15.59 8.45 -6.71
N GLN A 99 -14.57 7.76 -6.19
CA GLN A 99 -13.30 7.60 -6.87
C GLN A 99 -13.34 6.34 -7.76
N GLU A 100 -12.68 6.42 -8.90
CA GLU A 100 -12.49 5.26 -9.76
C GLU A 100 -11.88 4.10 -8.97
N ASN A 101 -12.52 2.94 -9.05
CA ASN A 101 -12.16 1.79 -8.24
C ASN A 101 -12.12 0.51 -9.08
N ASN A 102 -10.92 0.11 -9.44
CA ASN A 102 -10.67 -1.13 -10.17
C ASN A 102 -9.86 -2.16 -9.35
N ILE A 103 -9.79 -1.99 -8.02
CA ILE A 103 -9.03 -2.88 -7.14
C ILE A 103 -9.43 -4.34 -7.35
N LEU A 104 -10.73 -4.63 -7.27
CA LEU A 104 -11.21 -6.01 -7.37
C LEU A 104 -10.93 -6.61 -8.75
N ASN A 105 -11.13 -5.85 -9.82
CA ASN A 105 -10.84 -6.31 -11.18
C ASN A 105 -9.34 -6.57 -11.39
N THR A 106 -8.48 -5.70 -10.84
CA THR A 106 -7.02 -5.87 -10.91
C THR A 106 -6.59 -7.12 -10.14
N LEU A 107 -7.10 -7.31 -8.93
CA LEU A 107 -6.83 -8.50 -8.12
C LEU A 107 -7.33 -9.78 -8.80
N ALA A 108 -8.56 -9.77 -9.31
CA ALA A 108 -9.17 -10.92 -9.99
C ALA A 108 -8.41 -11.29 -11.27
N SER A 109 -7.74 -10.35 -11.91
CA SER A 109 -6.88 -10.63 -13.07
C SER A 109 -5.48 -11.14 -12.71
N GLY A 110 -5.17 -11.31 -11.42
CA GLY A 110 -3.86 -11.73 -10.93
C GLY A 110 -2.75 -10.69 -11.10
N LYS A 111 -3.08 -9.48 -11.56
CA LYS A 111 -2.09 -8.44 -11.86
C LYS A 111 -1.64 -7.69 -10.61
N PRO A 112 -0.38 -7.21 -10.58
CA PRO A 112 0.10 -6.33 -9.53
C PRO A 112 -0.66 -5.00 -9.53
N ILE A 113 -0.82 -4.40 -8.36
CA ILE A 113 -1.44 -3.09 -8.19
C ILE A 113 -0.31 -2.05 -8.13
N ASP A 114 -0.02 -1.39 -9.25
CA ASP A 114 0.94 -0.30 -9.29
C ASP A 114 0.42 0.89 -8.47
N PHE A 115 1.16 1.27 -7.44
CA PHE A 115 0.77 2.34 -6.53
C PHE A 115 0.59 3.69 -7.23
N LYS A 116 1.47 4.04 -8.16
CA LYS A 116 1.41 5.32 -8.88
C LYS A 116 0.20 5.39 -9.80
N VAL A 117 -0.09 4.30 -10.50
CA VAL A 117 -1.24 4.23 -11.40
C VAL A 117 -2.53 4.28 -10.61
N PHE A 118 -2.58 3.53 -9.51
CA PHE A 118 -3.77 3.40 -8.69
C PHE A 118 -4.18 4.69 -7.96
N PHE A 119 -3.20 5.50 -7.52
CA PHE A 119 -3.43 6.78 -6.85
C PHE A 119 -3.30 8.01 -7.76
N ARG A 120 -3.17 7.81 -9.07
CA ARG A 120 -3.13 8.91 -10.02
C ARG A 120 -4.47 9.64 -10.01
N LYS A 121 -4.47 10.92 -9.61
CA LYS A 121 -5.62 11.80 -9.83
C LYS A 121 -5.78 11.96 -11.34
N LYS A 122 -6.94 11.61 -11.89
CA LYS A 122 -7.31 12.12 -13.23
C LYS A 122 -7.40 13.64 -13.09
N THR A 123 -6.44 14.35 -13.62
CA THR A 123 -6.59 15.79 -13.87
C THR A 123 -7.68 15.91 -14.93
N GLY A 124 -8.90 16.23 -14.46
CA GLY A 124 -10.01 16.47 -15.36
C GLY A 124 -9.71 17.66 -16.26
N LYS A 125 -9.31 17.41 -17.49
CA LYS A 125 -9.62 18.35 -18.57
C LYS A 125 -11.14 18.32 -18.71
N LYS A 126 -11.82 19.34 -18.17
CA LYS A 126 -13.14 19.72 -18.64
C LYS A 126 -12.93 20.23 -20.07
N ASP A 127 -13.19 19.39 -21.04
CA ASP A 127 -13.41 19.84 -22.39
C ASP A 127 -14.71 20.65 -22.37
N TYR A 128 -14.57 21.97 -22.28
CA TYR A 128 -15.65 22.88 -22.61
C TYR A 128 -15.82 22.77 -24.13
N VAL A 129 -16.74 21.90 -24.53
CA VAL A 129 -17.30 21.97 -25.88
C VAL A 129 -18.09 23.25 -25.95
N ASN A 130 -17.49 24.27 -26.58
CA ASN A 130 -18.20 25.46 -27.00
C ASN A 130 -19.19 25.05 -28.09
N SER A 131 -20.47 24.96 -27.70
CA SER A 131 -21.59 24.92 -28.64
C SER A 131 -21.85 26.37 -29.10
N HIS A 132 -21.50 26.64 -30.31
CA HIS A 132 -22.04 27.79 -31.06
C HIS A 132 -23.10 27.26 -32.01
#